data_f7da79b4cb497b52fa14aee13b609061
#
_entry.id   f7da79b4cb497b52fa14aee13b609061
#
_cell.length_a   1.000
_cell.length_b   1.000
_cell.length_c   1.000
_cell.angle_alpha   90.00
_cell.angle_beta   90.00
_cell.angle_gamma   90.00
#
_symmetry.space_group_name_H-M   'P 1'
#
loop_
_entity.id
_entity.type
_entity.pdbx_description
1 polymer ?
#
loop_
_entity_poly.entity_id
_entity_poly.type
_entity_poly.pdbx_seq_one_letter_code
_entity_poly.pdbx_strand_id
1 'polypeptide(L)'
;MIMSKSTSAPIGIRSLGVSFPQVIRTNDYWQQKYPEMVRSSPQRNRSNRAVRSSHEDNGYDLWSQEVAPYLSDPFRGNVERRVLGLDESSLDLQCQAATEALLAAKLDVEEIDVAIVASLFADNLGMDNTTLLAQKLGLNCPAWNLESTCSSALVALQNARALIQTEEYQNALVIVAHFGSNTVREKDTLAWSMGDGAGALIVDRLKPNQGVLANKIVSTAATYGAYHHQLELDEVGKPRIVTQTGENASSLAETAVDFVRTCCQEAAVKAGVSLAEIDFWVFNTPTPWYANVCTRALDIEPERTINLYSHYGNIGAVFPLANLYHAAKEKKIAENSLVLVYTNGASATAAATIMRWGDVALGTAPAPSISDRPTTIELQEIKPRDDTEQKLSLPKILAAPPEQQQQVLASYLITWLANSLQLLPHEIEPELPLIMWLDSLMAFSLKSRIETDLEISIPIKNFLGENNLTDLTQLILDRITLSNLAIVPSVNSHEISERETDRETMSL
;
A
#
# COMPACT_ATOMS: atom_id res chain seq x y z
N MET A 1 37.09 -21.20 24.72
CA MET A 1 37.59 -20.89 23.39
C MET A 1 36.58 -19.92 22.75
N ILE A 2 36.85 -18.64 22.85
CA ILE A 2 35.99 -17.60 22.27
C ILE A 2 36.26 -17.63 20.77
N MET A 3 35.31 -18.19 20.02
CA MET A 3 35.37 -18.06 18.55
C MET A 3 35.34 -16.54 18.24
N SER A 4 36.43 -16.01 17.69
CA SER A 4 36.46 -14.70 17.06
C SER A 4 35.37 -14.73 15.99
N LYS A 5 34.35 -13.87 16.10
CA LYS A 5 33.43 -13.61 15.01
C LYS A 5 34.29 -13.11 13.86
N SER A 6 34.54 -13.96 12.87
CA SER A 6 35.02 -13.52 11.57
C SER A 6 34.05 -12.44 11.12
N THR A 7 34.50 -11.19 11.05
CA THR A 7 33.74 -10.10 10.50
C THR A 7 33.71 -10.32 8.98
N SER A 8 32.79 -11.16 8.52
CA SER A 8 32.54 -11.29 7.09
C SER A 8 32.20 -9.92 6.54
N ALA A 9 32.70 -9.61 5.34
CA ALA A 9 32.41 -8.34 4.68
C ALA A 9 30.89 -8.09 4.63
N PRO A 10 30.42 -6.85 4.88
CA PRO A 10 29.00 -6.54 4.81
C PRO A 10 28.45 -6.77 3.40
N ILE A 11 27.18 -7.16 3.32
CA ILE A 11 26.52 -7.48 2.05
C ILE A 11 25.36 -6.48 1.84
N GLY A 12 25.22 -5.99 0.62
CA GLY A 12 24.19 -5.03 0.28
C GLY A 12 24.14 -4.71 -1.22
N ILE A 13 23.53 -3.59 -1.54
CA ILE A 13 23.32 -3.13 -2.91
C ILE A 13 24.63 -2.53 -3.43
N ARG A 14 25.21 -3.13 -4.47
CA ARG A 14 26.38 -2.63 -5.20
C ARG A 14 25.98 -1.67 -6.31
N SER A 15 24.90 -2.00 -7.02
CA SER A 15 24.36 -1.16 -8.07
C SER A 15 22.85 -1.29 -8.19
N LEU A 16 22.23 -0.31 -8.85
CA LEU A 16 20.79 -0.21 -9.03
C LEU A 16 20.47 0.34 -10.43
N GLY A 17 19.68 -0.40 -11.20
CA GLY A 17 19.12 0.00 -12.48
C GLY A 17 17.59 0.06 -12.41
N VAL A 18 16.98 0.98 -13.15
CA VAL A 18 15.52 1.08 -13.30
C VAL A 18 15.14 1.31 -14.76
N SER A 19 13.98 0.82 -15.15
CA SER A 19 13.44 0.99 -16.50
C SER A 19 11.93 1.20 -16.43
N PHE A 20 11.43 2.16 -17.21
CA PHE A 20 10.02 2.50 -17.27
C PHE A 20 9.55 2.60 -18.71
N PRO A 21 8.28 2.25 -19.02
CA PRO A 21 7.71 2.46 -20.33
C PRO A 21 7.85 3.91 -20.81
N GLN A 22 7.92 4.09 -22.11
CA GLN A 22 7.98 5.44 -22.72
C GLN A 22 6.62 6.11 -22.71
N VAL A 23 5.54 5.34 -22.77
CA VAL A 23 4.18 5.89 -22.84
C VAL A 23 3.76 6.45 -21.48
N ILE A 24 3.50 7.76 -21.45
CA ILE A 24 2.90 8.44 -20.30
C ILE A 24 1.41 8.55 -20.56
N ARG A 25 0.60 7.95 -19.67
CA ARG A 25 -0.85 8.05 -19.73
C ARG A 25 -1.32 8.99 -18.63
N THR A 26 -1.82 10.17 -19.01
CA THR A 26 -2.40 11.17 -18.12
C THR A 26 -3.90 10.91 -17.88
N ASN A 27 -4.50 11.65 -16.99
CA ASN A 27 -5.94 11.61 -16.75
C ASN A 27 -6.77 11.99 -17.98
N ASP A 28 -6.21 12.83 -18.87
CA ASP A 28 -6.87 13.24 -20.13
C ASP A 28 -7.24 12.03 -21.00
N TYR A 29 -6.48 10.93 -20.91
CA TYR A 29 -6.81 9.70 -21.64
C TYR A 29 -8.22 9.21 -21.32
N TRP A 30 -8.59 9.14 -20.03
CA TRP A 30 -9.93 8.72 -19.62
C TRP A 30 -10.98 9.80 -19.81
N GLN A 31 -10.64 11.08 -19.61
CA GLN A 31 -11.55 12.20 -19.86
C GLN A 31 -12.01 12.24 -21.31
N GLN A 32 -11.13 11.93 -22.26
CA GLN A 32 -11.43 11.89 -23.68
C GLN A 32 -12.10 10.59 -24.11
N LYS A 33 -11.57 9.43 -23.68
CA LYS A 33 -12.02 8.13 -24.14
C LYS A 33 -13.26 7.61 -23.41
N TYR A 34 -13.39 7.93 -22.12
CA TYR A 34 -14.46 7.44 -21.24
C TYR A 34 -15.04 8.56 -20.37
N PRO A 35 -15.56 9.66 -20.96
CA PRO A 35 -16.02 10.82 -20.19
C PRO A 35 -17.17 10.50 -19.22
N GLU A 36 -18.02 9.53 -19.54
CA GLU A 36 -19.12 9.11 -18.67
C GLU A 36 -18.60 8.42 -17.38
N MET A 37 -17.56 7.61 -17.51
CA MET A 37 -16.92 6.97 -16.38
C MET A 37 -16.31 8.00 -15.42
N VAL A 38 -15.69 9.04 -15.95
CA VAL A 38 -15.11 10.13 -15.13
C VAL A 38 -16.22 10.95 -14.45
N ARG A 39 -17.33 11.23 -15.16
CA ARG A 39 -18.47 11.98 -14.62
C ARG A 39 -19.25 11.17 -13.56
N SER A 40 -19.38 9.87 -13.73
CA SER A 40 -20.05 8.99 -12.78
C SER A 40 -19.17 8.65 -11.57
N SER A 41 -17.87 8.89 -11.66
CA SER A 41 -16.99 8.85 -10.49
C SER A 41 -17.40 10.00 -9.57
N PRO A 42 -17.90 9.75 -8.36
CA PRO A 42 -18.54 10.78 -7.56
C PRO A 42 -17.62 11.98 -7.35
N GLN A 43 -18.01 13.14 -7.87
CA GLN A 43 -17.40 14.42 -7.50
C GLN A 43 -17.80 14.66 -6.05
N ARG A 44 -16.84 14.66 -5.14
CA ARG A 44 -17.13 14.74 -3.72
C ARG A 44 -16.78 16.09 -3.16
N ASN A 45 -17.79 16.71 -2.59
CA ASN A 45 -17.60 17.93 -1.83
C ASN A 45 -16.68 17.66 -0.64
N ARG A 46 -15.73 18.55 -0.47
CA ARG A 46 -14.82 18.64 0.65
C ARG A 46 -15.60 19.03 1.90
N SER A 47 -15.96 18.11 2.76
CA SER A 47 -16.14 18.46 4.16
C SER A 47 -14.75 18.38 4.82
N ASN A 48 -14.07 19.53 4.89
CA ASN A 48 -12.92 19.71 5.75
C ASN A 48 -13.39 19.59 7.19
N ARG A 49 -13.35 18.41 7.74
CA ARG A 49 -13.37 18.26 9.19
C ARG A 49 -11.98 17.87 9.65
N ALA A 50 -11.30 18.85 10.27
CA ALA A 50 -10.28 18.54 11.22
C ALA A 50 -10.92 17.71 12.32
N VAL A 51 -10.75 16.40 12.28
CA VAL A 51 -11.11 15.50 13.37
C VAL A 51 -10.18 15.87 14.54
N ARG A 52 -10.71 16.57 15.53
CA ARG A 52 -10.03 16.69 16.81
C ARG A 52 -10.15 15.32 17.48
N SER A 53 -9.08 14.55 17.40
CA SER A 53 -8.93 13.31 18.14
C SER A 53 -8.81 13.62 19.62
N SER A 54 -9.76 13.20 20.40
CA SER A 54 -9.55 12.88 21.80
C SER A 54 -9.75 11.37 21.92
N HIS A 55 -8.67 10.68 22.24
CA HIS A 55 -8.51 9.28 22.63
C HIS A 55 -7.91 8.35 21.57
N GLU A 56 -6.80 7.79 22.01
CA GLU A 56 -6.02 6.67 21.47
C GLU A 56 -5.89 6.61 19.93
N ASP A 57 -4.66 6.89 19.50
CA ASP A 57 -4.15 6.90 18.14
C ASP A 57 -4.41 5.53 17.47
N ASN A 58 -5.62 5.33 16.95
CA ASN A 58 -5.87 4.19 16.10
C ASN A 58 -5.41 4.54 14.67
N GLY A 59 -4.61 3.68 14.08
CA GLY A 59 -4.00 3.92 12.77
C GLY A 59 -4.99 4.16 11.63
N TYR A 60 -6.25 3.83 11.82
CA TYR A 60 -7.33 4.06 10.87
C TYR A 60 -7.71 5.54 10.76
N ASP A 61 -7.73 6.27 11.87
CA ASP A 61 -8.00 7.71 11.85
C ASP A 61 -6.94 8.47 11.05
N LEU A 62 -5.69 8.05 11.18
CA LEU A 62 -4.57 8.61 10.45
C LEU A 62 -4.72 8.38 8.93
N TRP A 63 -5.07 7.15 8.52
CA TRP A 63 -5.35 6.85 7.11
C TRP A 63 -6.47 7.72 6.56
N SER A 64 -7.59 7.82 7.26
CA SER A 64 -8.76 8.59 6.84
C SER A 64 -8.44 10.08 6.69
N GLN A 65 -7.62 10.65 7.59
CA GLN A 65 -7.17 12.03 7.51
C GLN A 65 -6.33 12.28 6.25
N GLU A 66 -5.41 11.38 5.92
CA GLU A 66 -4.55 11.51 4.75
C GLU A 66 -5.31 11.29 3.42
N VAL A 67 -6.35 10.48 3.42
CA VAL A 67 -7.21 10.25 2.25
C VAL A 67 -8.15 11.43 1.98
N ALA A 68 -8.63 12.11 3.03
CA ALA A 68 -9.66 13.14 2.94
C ALA A 68 -9.42 14.23 1.87
N PRO A 69 -8.19 14.77 1.67
CA PRO A 69 -7.91 15.76 0.63
C PRO A 69 -8.19 15.28 -0.79
N TYR A 70 -8.11 13.98 -1.03
CA TYR A 70 -8.26 13.38 -2.37
C TYR A 70 -9.70 12.96 -2.69
N LEU A 71 -10.62 13.00 -1.73
CA LEU A 71 -11.99 12.52 -1.93
C LEU A 71 -12.78 13.36 -2.94
N SER A 72 -12.44 14.63 -3.14
CA SER A 72 -13.08 15.50 -4.12
C SER A 72 -12.53 15.36 -5.55
N ASP A 73 -11.38 14.70 -5.71
CA ASP A 73 -10.78 14.44 -7.01
C ASP A 73 -11.34 13.14 -7.59
N PRO A 74 -11.97 13.13 -8.78
CA PRO A 74 -12.44 11.91 -9.42
C PRO A 74 -11.34 10.85 -9.55
N PHE A 75 -10.12 11.30 -9.83
CA PHE A 75 -8.96 10.43 -10.00
C PHE A 75 -8.21 10.10 -8.71
N ARG A 76 -8.68 10.58 -7.55
CA ARG A 76 -8.07 10.28 -6.24
C ARG A 76 -6.57 10.60 -6.15
N GLY A 77 -6.16 11.72 -6.72
CA GLY A 77 -4.76 12.14 -6.73
C GLY A 77 -3.89 11.42 -7.75
N ASN A 78 -4.47 10.56 -8.59
CA ASN A 78 -3.77 10.04 -9.75
C ASN A 78 -3.55 11.18 -10.76
N VAL A 79 -2.32 11.30 -11.28
CA VAL A 79 -1.95 12.34 -12.24
C VAL A 79 -1.55 11.71 -13.57
N GLU A 80 -0.50 10.92 -13.54
CA GLU A 80 -0.01 10.18 -14.70
C GLU A 80 0.56 8.80 -14.28
N ARG A 81 0.70 7.95 -15.22
CA ARG A 81 1.32 6.62 -15.05
C ARG A 81 2.08 6.22 -16.30
N ARG A 82 3.09 5.42 -16.13
CA ARG A 82 3.80 4.78 -17.23
C ARG A 82 3.12 3.47 -17.54
N VAL A 83 2.84 3.21 -18.79
CA VAL A 83 2.21 1.97 -19.25
C VAL A 83 2.92 1.45 -20.50
N LEU A 84 2.99 0.12 -20.63
CA LEU A 84 3.58 -0.51 -21.81
C LEU A 84 2.95 0.03 -23.10
N GLY A 85 3.79 0.46 -24.03
CA GLY A 85 3.40 0.79 -25.40
C GLY A 85 3.20 -0.45 -26.25
N LEU A 86 2.67 -0.26 -27.47
CA LEU A 86 2.43 -1.37 -28.41
C LEU A 86 3.72 -2.08 -28.86
N ASP A 87 4.84 -1.34 -28.89
CA ASP A 87 6.14 -1.82 -29.30
C ASP A 87 7.07 -2.12 -28.12
N GLU A 88 6.54 -2.12 -26.90
CA GLU A 88 7.28 -2.42 -25.66
C GLU A 88 6.81 -3.74 -25.08
N SER A 89 7.75 -4.51 -24.53
CA SER A 89 7.43 -5.74 -23.81
C SER A 89 7.90 -5.68 -22.35
N SER A 90 7.22 -6.42 -21.49
CA SER A 90 7.64 -6.59 -20.11
C SER A 90 9.03 -7.20 -19.99
N LEU A 91 9.39 -8.08 -20.92
CA LEU A 91 10.70 -8.72 -21.00
C LEU A 91 11.82 -7.71 -21.30
N ASP A 92 11.59 -6.79 -22.26
CA ASP A 92 12.57 -5.78 -22.64
C ASP A 92 12.88 -4.83 -21.50
N LEU A 93 11.86 -4.36 -20.78
CA LEU A 93 12.06 -3.48 -19.62
C LEU A 93 12.85 -4.16 -18.49
N GLN A 94 12.55 -5.43 -18.21
CA GLN A 94 13.28 -6.20 -17.22
C GLN A 94 14.75 -6.40 -17.64
N CYS A 95 14.99 -6.74 -18.90
CA CYS A 95 16.35 -6.86 -19.44
C CYS A 95 17.10 -5.53 -19.37
N GLN A 96 16.44 -4.42 -19.71
CA GLN A 96 17.04 -3.09 -19.65
C GLN A 96 17.45 -2.73 -18.22
N ALA A 97 16.56 -2.91 -17.23
CA ALA A 97 16.89 -2.65 -15.84
C ALA A 97 18.08 -3.48 -15.34
N ALA A 98 18.13 -4.77 -15.71
CA ALA A 98 19.23 -5.67 -15.37
C ALA A 98 20.55 -5.24 -16.03
N THR A 99 20.51 -4.90 -17.32
CA THR A 99 21.69 -4.43 -18.07
C THR A 99 22.22 -3.13 -17.47
N GLU A 100 21.36 -2.18 -17.12
CA GLU A 100 21.77 -0.94 -16.46
C GLU A 100 22.42 -1.18 -15.10
N ALA A 101 21.92 -2.14 -14.32
CA ALA A 101 22.52 -2.49 -13.04
C ALA A 101 23.89 -3.17 -13.21
N LEU A 102 24.04 -4.07 -14.19
CA LEU A 102 25.31 -4.72 -14.54
C LEU A 102 26.36 -3.71 -14.99
N LEU A 103 26.00 -2.85 -15.93
CA LEU A 103 26.89 -1.80 -16.45
C LEU A 103 27.36 -0.85 -15.33
N ALA A 104 26.44 -0.43 -14.46
CA ALA A 104 26.77 0.40 -13.31
C ALA A 104 27.74 -0.31 -12.34
N ALA A 105 27.52 -1.60 -12.09
CA ALA A 105 28.42 -2.41 -11.25
C ALA A 105 29.78 -2.69 -11.92
N LYS A 106 29.89 -2.48 -13.22
CA LYS A 106 31.04 -2.90 -14.05
C LYS A 106 31.27 -4.40 -13.91
N LEU A 107 30.21 -5.18 -14.03
CA LEU A 107 30.22 -6.63 -14.02
C LEU A 107 29.77 -7.14 -15.40
N ASP A 108 30.44 -8.17 -15.85
CA ASP A 108 30.00 -8.96 -16.98
C ASP A 108 28.89 -9.93 -16.49
N VAL A 109 27.99 -10.34 -17.38
CA VAL A 109 26.85 -11.20 -17.02
C VAL A 109 27.31 -12.58 -16.52
N GLU A 110 28.44 -13.05 -16.97
CA GLU A 110 29.07 -14.31 -16.56
C GLU A 110 29.59 -14.29 -15.10
N GLU A 111 29.75 -13.10 -14.52
CA GLU A 111 30.16 -12.96 -13.12
C GLU A 111 28.95 -13.09 -12.15
N ILE A 112 27.72 -13.21 -12.66
CA ILE A 112 26.55 -13.43 -11.83
C ILE A 112 26.41 -14.91 -11.48
N ASP A 113 26.41 -15.20 -10.18
CA ASP A 113 26.34 -16.56 -9.66
C ASP A 113 24.91 -17.06 -9.46
N VAL A 114 23.97 -16.13 -9.25
CA VAL A 114 22.55 -16.44 -9.03
C VAL A 114 21.66 -15.27 -9.43
N ALA A 115 20.49 -15.57 -10.01
CA ALA A 115 19.47 -14.57 -10.32
C ALA A 115 18.16 -14.88 -9.62
N ILE A 116 17.55 -13.86 -8.98
CA ILE A 116 16.24 -13.92 -8.35
C ILE A 116 15.33 -12.95 -9.08
N VAL A 117 14.24 -13.47 -9.66
CA VAL A 117 13.29 -12.71 -10.47
C VAL A 117 11.96 -12.58 -9.73
N ALA A 118 11.54 -11.37 -9.47
CA ALA A 118 10.26 -11.03 -8.86
C ALA A 118 9.43 -10.22 -9.86
N SER A 119 8.87 -10.88 -10.86
CA SER A 119 8.13 -10.23 -11.94
C SER A 119 6.63 -10.46 -11.79
N LEU A 120 5.91 -9.38 -11.44
CA LEU A 120 4.47 -9.40 -11.27
C LEU A 120 3.77 -8.97 -12.56
N PHE A 121 2.91 -9.85 -13.08
CA PHE A 121 2.05 -9.57 -14.23
C PHE A 121 2.79 -9.32 -15.57
N ALA A 122 3.95 -9.94 -15.73
CA ALA A 122 4.66 -9.92 -17.01
C ALA A 122 3.85 -10.62 -18.12
N ASP A 123 4.22 -10.37 -19.38
CA ASP A 123 3.56 -11.00 -20.53
C ASP A 123 3.70 -12.53 -20.51
N ASN A 124 4.80 -13.06 -19.95
CA ASN A 124 5.03 -14.47 -19.68
C ASN A 124 4.99 -14.72 -18.18
N LEU A 125 4.32 -15.79 -17.75
CA LEU A 125 4.11 -16.08 -16.34
C LEU A 125 5.12 -17.07 -15.78
N GLY A 126 5.47 -16.87 -14.52
CA GLY A 126 6.24 -17.84 -13.74
C GLY A 126 7.62 -18.14 -14.34
N MET A 127 7.95 -19.42 -14.47
CA MET A 127 9.26 -19.88 -14.92
C MET A 127 9.58 -19.48 -16.36
N ASP A 128 8.56 -19.35 -17.23
CA ASP A 128 8.79 -18.93 -18.61
C ASP A 128 9.40 -17.53 -18.67
N ASN A 129 8.91 -16.59 -17.85
CA ASN A 129 9.49 -15.25 -17.77
C ASN A 129 10.96 -15.29 -17.31
N THR A 130 11.28 -16.05 -16.26
CA THR A 130 12.66 -16.18 -15.74
C THR A 130 13.58 -16.83 -16.76
N THR A 131 13.12 -17.88 -17.44
CA THR A 131 13.92 -18.59 -18.45
C THR A 131 14.22 -17.69 -19.66
N LEU A 132 13.21 -16.94 -20.13
CA LEU A 132 13.40 -15.97 -21.22
C LEU A 132 14.33 -14.84 -20.85
N LEU A 133 14.24 -14.32 -19.61
CA LEU A 133 15.17 -13.32 -19.09
C LEU A 133 16.59 -13.87 -19.06
N ALA A 134 16.80 -15.05 -18.49
CA ALA A 134 18.12 -15.67 -18.44
C ALA A 134 18.71 -15.86 -19.84
N GLN A 135 17.92 -16.37 -20.78
CA GLN A 135 18.33 -16.54 -22.17
C GLN A 135 18.69 -15.21 -22.84
N LYS A 136 17.83 -14.20 -22.68
CA LYS A 136 18.01 -12.89 -23.34
C LYS A 136 19.19 -12.12 -22.77
N LEU A 137 19.43 -12.22 -21.47
CA LEU A 137 20.58 -11.60 -20.78
C LEU A 137 21.88 -12.39 -20.96
N GLY A 138 21.81 -13.66 -21.37
CA GLY A 138 22.99 -14.54 -21.45
C GLY A 138 23.44 -15.08 -20.09
N LEU A 139 22.54 -15.17 -19.11
CA LEU A 139 22.84 -15.71 -17.78
C LEU A 139 23.10 -17.22 -17.87
N ASN A 140 24.20 -17.67 -17.27
CA ASN A 140 24.57 -19.08 -17.17
C ASN A 140 24.44 -19.62 -15.73
N CYS A 141 23.88 -18.83 -14.81
CA CYS A 141 23.70 -19.18 -13.41
C CYS A 141 22.30 -19.71 -13.12
N PRO A 142 22.08 -20.36 -11.95
CA PRO A 142 20.75 -20.68 -11.47
C PRO A 142 19.87 -19.42 -11.37
N ALA A 143 18.63 -19.54 -11.83
CA ALA A 143 17.65 -18.47 -11.78
C ALA A 143 16.28 -19.01 -11.35
N TRP A 144 15.58 -18.30 -10.49
CA TRP A 144 14.24 -18.69 -10.06
C TRP A 144 13.33 -17.49 -9.76
N ASN A 145 12.02 -17.74 -9.75
CA ASN A 145 11.02 -16.75 -9.36
C ASN A 145 10.88 -16.68 -7.83
N LEU A 146 10.66 -15.45 -7.35
CA LEU A 146 10.23 -15.16 -5.99
C LEU A 146 9.06 -14.19 -6.05
N GLU A 147 8.00 -14.47 -5.32
CA GLU A 147 6.85 -13.58 -5.25
C GLU A 147 6.43 -13.29 -3.81
N SER A 148 6.26 -12.02 -3.50
CA SER A 148 5.75 -11.51 -2.23
C SER A 148 5.01 -10.17 -2.43
N THR A 149 4.26 -10.08 -3.53
CA THR A 149 3.53 -8.88 -3.95
C THR A 149 4.41 -7.62 -3.88
N CYS A 150 3.94 -6.49 -3.32
CA CYS A 150 4.74 -5.24 -3.27
C CYS A 150 6.01 -5.35 -2.39
N SER A 151 6.16 -6.38 -1.55
CA SER A 151 7.37 -6.60 -0.75
C SER A 151 8.45 -7.43 -1.45
N SER A 152 8.19 -7.91 -2.66
CA SER A 152 9.10 -8.80 -3.40
C SER A 152 10.53 -8.27 -3.48
N ALA A 153 10.71 -6.96 -3.66
CA ALA A 153 12.04 -6.35 -3.72
C ALA A 153 12.87 -6.60 -2.45
N LEU A 154 12.30 -6.36 -1.27
CA LEU A 154 13.01 -6.54 0.00
C LEU A 154 13.16 -8.00 0.38
N VAL A 155 12.18 -8.84 0.04
CA VAL A 155 12.27 -10.28 0.25
C VAL A 155 13.34 -10.89 -0.65
N ALA A 156 13.44 -10.48 -1.92
CA ALA A 156 14.47 -10.91 -2.84
C ALA A 156 15.88 -10.43 -2.42
N LEU A 157 16.00 -9.16 -2.00
CA LEU A 157 17.26 -8.63 -1.43
C LEU A 157 17.72 -9.45 -0.22
N GLN A 158 16.80 -9.81 0.68
CA GLN A 158 17.13 -10.63 1.84
C GLN A 158 17.55 -12.06 1.45
N ASN A 159 16.89 -12.66 0.45
CA ASN A 159 17.29 -13.98 -0.05
C ASN A 159 18.67 -13.92 -0.70
N ALA A 160 18.94 -12.96 -1.58
CA ALA A 160 20.25 -12.76 -2.19
C ALA A 160 21.34 -12.59 -1.13
N ARG A 161 21.09 -11.74 -0.12
CA ARG A 161 21.99 -11.54 1.01
C ARG A 161 22.27 -12.84 1.76
N ALA A 162 21.24 -13.63 2.06
CA ALA A 162 21.39 -14.90 2.78
C ALA A 162 22.23 -15.91 1.99
N LEU A 163 22.02 -16.01 0.68
CA LEU A 163 22.79 -16.87 -0.21
C LEU A 163 24.26 -16.46 -0.28
N ILE A 164 24.55 -15.17 -0.34
CA ILE A 164 25.95 -14.67 -0.33
C ILE A 164 26.58 -14.89 1.06
N GLN A 165 25.81 -14.85 2.14
CA GLN A 165 26.31 -15.14 3.50
C GLN A 165 26.76 -16.59 3.67
N THR A 166 26.23 -17.55 2.91
CA THR A 166 26.65 -18.96 2.93
C THR A 166 28.01 -19.18 2.22
N GLU A 167 28.52 -18.17 1.52
CA GLU A 167 29.75 -18.22 0.74
C GLU A 167 29.69 -19.14 -0.49
N GLU A 168 28.51 -19.67 -0.84
CA GLU A 168 28.28 -20.43 -2.08
C GLU A 168 28.16 -19.52 -3.30
N TYR A 169 27.73 -18.27 -3.10
CA TYR A 169 27.54 -17.25 -4.12
C TYR A 169 28.26 -15.96 -3.74
N GLN A 170 28.67 -15.18 -4.73
CA GLN A 170 29.33 -13.89 -4.52
C GLN A 170 28.47 -12.73 -5.04
N ASN A 171 28.04 -12.83 -6.30
CA ASN A 171 27.24 -11.79 -6.96
C ASN A 171 25.84 -12.31 -7.27
N ALA A 172 24.84 -11.66 -6.74
CA ALA A 172 23.44 -11.97 -7.04
C ALA A 172 22.79 -10.84 -7.84
N LEU A 173 22.09 -11.20 -8.92
CA LEU A 173 21.23 -10.30 -9.67
C LEU A 173 19.80 -10.48 -9.17
N VAL A 174 19.19 -9.38 -8.70
CA VAL A 174 17.77 -9.34 -8.34
C VAL A 174 17.05 -8.46 -9.36
N ILE A 175 16.05 -9.03 -10.04
CA ILE A 175 15.20 -8.32 -11.00
C ILE A 175 13.80 -8.22 -10.40
N VAL A 176 13.26 -7.02 -10.33
CA VAL A 176 11.92 -6.75 -9.78
C VAL A 176 11.11 -5.98 -10.81
N ALA A 177 9.93 -6.47 -11.13
CA ALA A 177 9.06 -5.83 -12.10
C ALA A 177 7.59 -5.87 -11.67
N HIS A 178 6.83 -4.90 -12.16
CA HIS A 178 5.39 -4.82 -11.99
C HIS A 178 4.76 -4.25 -13.26
N PHE A 179 3.81 -4.99 -13.84
CA PHE A 179 3.09 -4.60 -15.05
C PHE A 179 1.59 -4.57 -14.76
N GLY A 180 1.22 -3.65 -13.86
CA GLY A 180 -0.16 -3.55 -13.35
C GLY A 180 -1.17 -3.20 -14.46
N SER A 181 -0.76 -2.44 -15.48
CA SER A 181 -1.62 -2.06 -16.59
C SER A 181 -2.12 -3.28 -17.38
N ASN A 182 -1.35 -4.40 -17.41
CA ASN A 182 -1.74 -5.64 -18.08
C ASN A 182 -2.94 -6.32 -17.41
N THR A 183 -3.20 -6.04 -16.13
CA THR A 183 -4.19 -6.78 -15.33
C THR A 183 -5.49 -6.03 -15.10
N VAL A 184 -5.60 -4.77 -15.49
CA VAL A 184 -6.79 -3.97 -15.24
C VAL A 184 -7.60 -3.76 -16.50
N ARG A 185 -8.92 -3.68 -16.35
CA ARG A 185 -9.78 -3.27 -17.47
C ARG A 185 -9.73 -1.75 -17.58
N GLU A 186 -9.59 -1.22 -18.79
CA GLU A 186 -9.55 0.24 -19.01
C GLU A 186 -10.79 0.99 -18.47
N LYS A 187 -11.94 0.30 -18.43
CA LYS A 187 -13.20 0.82 -17.88
C LYS A 187 -13.35 0.61 -16.37
N ASP A 188 -12.27 0.23 -15.69
CA ASP A 188 -12.24 0.12 -14.24
C ASP A 188 -11.43 1.31 -13.66
N THR A 189 -11.91 1.89 -12.57
CA THR A 189 -11.20 2.98 -11.88
C THR A 189 -9.82 2.54 -11.36
N LEU A 190 -9.62 1.25 -11.13
CA LEU A 190 -8.31 0.70 -10.75
C LEU A 190 -7.26 0.97 -11.84
N ALA A 191 -7.64 1.05 -13.12
CA ALA A 191 -6.75 1.39 -14.23
C ALA A 191 -6.18 2.81 -14.11
N TRP A 192 -6.83 3.70 -13.39
CA TRP A 192 -6.33 5.06 -13.18
C TRP A 192 -5.08 5.10 -12.31
N SER A 193 -4.91 4.10 -11.45
CA SER A 193 -3.79 4.01 -10.52
C SER A 193 -2.65 3.13 -11.00
N MET A 194 -2.89 2.15 -11.89
CA MET A 194 -1.89 1.14 -12.23
C MET A 194 -0.85 1.65 -13.23
N GLY A 195 0.41 1.47 -12.86
CA GLY A 195 1.58 1.77 -13.68
C GLY A 195 2.46 0.54 -13.86
N ASP A 196 3.44 0.67 -14.74
CA ASP A 196 4.38 -0.37 -15.13
C ASP A 196 5.82 0.10 -14.92
N GLY A 197 6.69 -0.85 -14.59
CA GLY A 197 8.11 -0.59 -14.45
C GLY A 197 8.90 -1.84 -14.09
N ALA A 198 10.21 -1.71 -14.18
CA ALA A 198 11.17 -2.71 -13.75
C ALA A 198 12.36 -2.04 -13.05
N GLY A 199 13.00 -2.78 -12.16
CA GLY A 199 14.24 -2.40 -11.51
C GLY A 199 15.10 -3.62 -11.27
N ALA A 200 16.40 -3.41 -11.14
CA ALA A 200 17.34 -4.48 -10.83
C ALA A 200 18.42 -4.02 -9.86
N LEU A 201 18.86 -4.93 -9.01
CA LEU A 201 19.92 -4.75 -8.04
C LEU A 201 21.03 -5.77 -8.30
N ILE A 202 22.27 -5.33 -8.22
CA ILE A 202 23.39 -6.22 -7.94
C ILE A 202 23.64 -6.21 -6.45
N VAL A 203 23.58 -7.39 -5.85
CA VAL A 203 23.84 -7.61 -4.42
C VAL A 203 25.21 -8.30 -4.29
N ASP A 204 26.07 -7.73 -3.47
CA ASP A 204 27.48 -8.15 -3.36
C ASP A 204 28.03 -7.84 -1.97
N ARG A 205 29.25 -8.28 -1.70
CA ARG A 205 30.07 -7.87 -0.55
C ARG A 205 30.54 -6.45 -0.75
N LEU A 206 30.34 -5.62 0.26
CA LEU A 206 30.65 -4.20 0.21
C LEU A 206 31.85 -3.83 1.10
N LYS A 207 32.25 -2.57 1.04
CA LYS A 207 33.25 -2.00 1.93
C LYS A 207 32.80 -2.08 3.40
N PRO A 208 33.73 -2.07 4.37
CA PRO A 208 33.38 -2.02 5.79
C PRO A 208 32.40 -0.89 6.10
N ASN A 209 31.47 -1.14 7.01
CA ASN A 209 30.42 -0.21 7.46
C ASN A 209 29.37 0.17 6.39
N GLN A 210 29.23 -0.57 5.30
CA GLN A 210 28.17 -0.41 4.31
C GLN A 210 27.22 -1.63 4.31
N GLY A 211 26.15 -1.58 3.52
CA GLY A 211 25.26 -2.72 3.29
C GLY A 211 24.10 -2.88 4.30
N VAL A 212 23.44 -4.00 4.22
CA VAL A 212 22.25 -4.31 5.02
C VAL A 212 22.65 -4.62 6.45
N LEU A 213 22.13 -3.84 7.40
CA LEU A 213 22.34 -4.02 8.84
C LEU A 213 21.32 -5.00 9.42
N ALA A 214 20.04 -4.79 9.12
CA ALA A 214 18.96 -5.65 9.62
C ALA A 214 17.74 -5.62 8.69
N ASN A 215 16.90 -6.63 8.86
CA ASN A 215 15.58 -6.66 8.28
C ASN A 215 14.53 -7.22 9.25
N LYS A 216 13.28 -6.87 8.98
CA LYS A 216 12.10 -7.49 9.59
C LYS A 216 11.08 -7.76 8.49
N ILE A 217 10.58 -8.98 8.44
CA ILE A 217 9.51 -9.41 7.55
C ILE A 217 8.40 -10.00 8.42
N VAL A 218 7.15 -9.63 8.14
CA VAL A 218 5.96 -10.15 8.82
C VAL A 218 4.92 -10.58 7.78
N SER A 219 4.04 -11.49 8.18
CA SER A 219 2.92 -11.92 7.33
C SER A 219 1.84 -10.84 7.29
N THR A 220 1.28 -10.59 6.12
CA THR A 220 0.09 -9.74 5.90
C THR A 220 -1.14 -10.56 5.55
N ALA A 221 -1.22 -11.81 6.00
CA ALA A 221 -2.35 -12.71 5.72
C ALA A 221 -3.73 -12.11 6.13
N ALA A 222 -3.77 -11.19 7.10
CA ALA A 222 -4.97 -10.44 7.47
C ALA A 222 -5.57 -9.64 6.31
N THR A 223 -4.78 -9.30 5.29
CA THR A 223 -5.23 -8.57 4.10
C THR A 223 -5.66 -9.49 2.94
N TYR A 224 -5.79 -10.81 3.20
CA TYR A 224 -6.29 -11.75 2.18
C TYR A 224 -7.69 -11.33 1.71
N GLY A 225 -7.89 -11.37 0.39
CA GLY A 225 -9.13 -10.90 -0.22
C GLY A 225 -9.23 -9.39 -0.42
N ALA A 226 -8.15 -8.62 -0.16
CA ALA A 226 -8.12 -7.20 -0.51
C ALA A 226 -8.09 -6.96 -2.03
N TYR A 227 -7.42 -7.86 -2.75
CA TYR A 227 -7.45 -7.95 -4.20
C TYR A 227 -7.71 -9.39 -4.63
N HIS A 228 -8.39 -9.55 -5.74
CA HIS A 228 -8.57 -10.82 -6.43
C HIS A 228 -7.88 -10.76 -7.80
N HIS A 229 -7.17 -11.84 -8.13
CA HIS A 229 -6.55 -12.03 -9.43
C HIS A 229 -7.23 -13.22 -10.10
N GLN A 230 -8.01 -12.96 -11.14
CA GLN A 230 -8.79 -13.98 -11.83
C GLN A 230 -8.25 -14.17 -13.24
N LEU A 231 -8.27 -15.42 -13.73
CA LEU A 231 -7.98 -15.73 -15.12
C LEU A 231 -9.26 -15.54 -15.94
N GLU A 232 -9.22 -14.65 -16.91
CA GLU A 232 -10.32 -14.37 -17.83
C GLU A 232 -9.85 -14.54 -19.28
N LEU A 233 -10.78 -14.70 -20.19
CA LEU A 233 -10.50 -14.62 -21.64
C LEU A 233 -10.77 -13.19 -22.10
N ASP A 234 -9.83 -12.63 -22.87
CA ASP A 234 -10.04 -11.34 -23.52
C ASP A 234 -11.02 -11.45 -24.71
N GLU A 235 -11.26 -10.35 -25.41
CA GLU A 235 -12.21 -10.27 -26.52
C GLU A 235 -11.84 -11.17 -27.71
N VAL A 236 -10.58 -11.62 -27.80
CA VAL A 236 -10.10 -12.53 -28.85
C VAL A 236 -9.88 -13.95 -28.32
N GLY A 237 -10.30 -14.23 -27.07
CA GLY A 237 -10.22 -15.56 -26.46
C GLY A 237 -8.83 -15.89 -25.87
N LYS A 238 -7.93 -14.90 -25.68
CA LYS A 238 -6.62 -15.09 -25.05
C LYS A 238 -6.76 -14.98 -23.53
N PRO A 239 -6.20 -15.94 -22.76
CA PRO A 239 -6.19 -15.86 -21.30
C PRO A 239 -5.40 -14.65 -20.81
N ARG A 240 -5.95 -13.91 -19.83
CA ARG A 240 -5.27 -12.85 -19.12
C ARG A 240 -5.63 -12.85 -17.63
N ILE A 241 -4.75 -12.37 -16.78
CA ILE A 241 -5.05 -12.11 -15.39
C ILE A 241 -5.78 -10.77 -15.28
N VAL A 242 -6.89 -10.75 -14.55
CA VAL A 242 -7.61 -9.51 -14.23
C VAL A 242 -7.58 -9.29 -12.73
N THR A 243 -7.09 -8.12 -12.32
CA THR A 243 -7.07 -7.66 -10.94
C THR A 243 -8.35 -6.88 -10.63
N GLN A 244 -9.00 -7.24 -9.54
CA GLN A 244 -10.20 -6.57 -9.04
C GLN A 244 -10.02 -6.24 -7.56
N THR A 245 -10.64 -5.16 -7.12
CA THR A 245 -10.74 -4.85 -5.69
C THR A 245 -11.66 -5.87 -5.03
N GLY A 246 -11.20 -6.49 -3.95
CA GLY A 246 -11.94 -7.51 -3.24
C GLY A 246 -12.72 -6.96 -2.03
N GLU A 247 -13.53 -7.83 -1.42
CA GLU A 247 -14.40 -7.47 -0.29
C GLU A 247 -13.61 -7.06 0.97
N ASN A 248 -12.37 -7.53 1.12
CA ASN A 248 -11.51 -7.22 2.26
C ASN A 248 -10.51 -6.08 1.98
N ALA A 249 -10.79 -5.22 1.00
CA ALA A 249 -9.89 -4.10 0.65
C ALA A 249 -9.64 -3.13 1.82
N SER A 250 -10.58 -3.04 2.74
CA SER A 250 -10.48 -2.25 3.97
C SER A 250 -9.31 -2.63 4.86
N SER A 251 -9.02 -3.92 4.94
CA SER A 251 -7.93 -4.40 5.77
C SER A 251 -6.58 -3.76 5.44
N LEU A 252 -6.40 -3.26 4.22
CA LEU A 252 -5.20 -2.52 3.83
C LEU A 252 -5.04 -1.22 4.61
N ALA A 253 -6.14 -0.48 4.81
CA ALA A 253 -6.13 0.75 5.60
C ALA A 253 -6.07 0.44 7.11
N GLU A 254 -6.85 -0.53 7.57
CA GLU A 254 -6.95 -0.92 8.99
C GLU A 254 -5.61 -1.42 9.55
N THR A 255 -4.79 -2.07 8.74
CA THR A 255 -3.51 -2.67 9.18
C THR A 255 -2.26 -1.88 8.78
N ALA A 256 -2.40 -0.83 7.97
CA ALA A 256 -1.28 -0.10 7.39
C ALA A 256 -0.32 0.46 8.45
N VAL A 257 -0.86 1.10 9.47
CA VAL A 257 -0.09 1.74 10.54
C VAL A 257 0.59 0.71 11.43
N ASP A 258 -0.10 -0.38 11.77
CA ASP A 258 0.47 -1.44 12.60
C ASP A 258 1.63 -2.15 11.89
N PHE A 259 1.50 -2.44 10.61
CA PHE A 259 2.58 -3.06 9.84
C PHE A 259 3.79 -2.15 9.70
N VAL A 260 3.61 -0.87 9.40
CA VAL A 260 4.76 0.05 9.28
C VAL A 260 5.47 0.24 10.61
N ARG A 261 4.72 0.42 11.71
CA ARG A 261 5.30 0.53 13.06
C ARG A 261 6.06 -0.74 13.43
N THR A 262 5.41 -1.90 13.33
CA THR A 262 6.03 -3.19 13.70
C THR A 262 7.30 -3.46 12.91
N CYS A 263 7.23 -3.36 11.57
CA CYS A 263 8.39 -3.67 10.73
C CYS A 263 9.56 -2.71 10.98
N CYS A 264 9.29 -1.39 11.02
CA CYS A 264 10.34 -0.39 11.15
C CYS A 264 10.98 -0.41 12.55
N GLN A 265 10.18 -0.50 13.61
CA GLN A 265 10.69 -0.56 14.99
C GLN A 265 11.50 -1.83 15.24
N GLU A 266 11.00 -3.01 14.83
CA GLU A 266 11.74 -4.26 15.02
C GLU A 266 13.00 -4.35 14.15
N ALA A 267 12.99 -3.76 12.95
CA ALA A 267 14.21 -3.66 12.13
C ALA A 267 15.24 -2.76 12.81
N ALA A 268 14.83 -1.63 13.39
CA ALA A 268 15.70 -0.71 14.12
C ALA A 268 16.33 -1.37 15.35
N VAL A 269 15.53 -2.08 16.15
CA VAL A 269 16.03 -2.85 17.30
C VAL A 269 17.08 -3.88 16.88
N LYS A 270 16.83 -4.61 15.78
CA LYS A 270 17.78 -5.60 15.24
C LYS A 270 19.06 -4.98 14.71
N ALA A 271 18.97 -3.77 14.12
CA ALA A 271 20.12 -3.01 13.62
C ALA A 271 20.93 -2.36 14.74
N GLY A 272 20.37 -2.27 15.95
CA GLY A 272 20.97 -1.56 17.08
C GLY A 272 20.96 -0.04 16.90
N VAL A 273 19.97 0.51 16.22
CA VAL A 273 19.79 1.94 15.95
C VAL A 273 18.40 2.40 16.40
N SER A 274 18.24 3.70 16.68
CA SER A 274 16.93 4.31 16.87
C SER A 274 16.34 4.78 15.53
N LEU A 275 15.02 4.95 15.47
CA LEU A 275 14.36 5.50 14.28
C LEU A 275 14.79 6.95 14.00
N ALA A 276 15.17 7.70 15.03
CA ALA A 276 15.67 9.07 14.89
C ALA A 276 17.02 9.16 14.15
N GLU A 277 17.84 8.10 14.21
CA GLU A 277 19.13 8.02 13.52
C GLU A 277 19.01 7.71 12.02
N ILE A 278 17.83 7.31 11.54
CA ILE A 278 17.60 7.05 10.10
C ILE A 278 17.67 8.37 9.36
N ASP A 279 18.58 8.51 8.41
CA ASP A 279 18.76 9.73 7.62
C ASP A 279 17.69 9.89 6.55
N PHE A 280 17.29 8.79 5.90
CA PHE A 280 16.33 8.79 4.81
C PHE A 280 15.42 7.55 4.81
N TRP A 281 14.15 7.77 4.45
CA TRP A 281 13.12 6.76 4.46
C TRP A 281 12.59 6.51 3.05
N VAL A 282 12.41 5.26 2.69
CA VAL A 282 11.85 4.85 1.40
C VAL A 282 10.66 3.96 1.66
N PHE A 283 9.49 4.39 1.19
CA PHE A 283 8.25 3.62 1.28
C PHE A 283 7.83 3.16 -0.12
N ASN A 284 7.18 1.99 -0.23
CA ASN A 284 6.40 1.77 -1.42
C ASN A 284 5.15 2.65 -1.35
N THR A 285 4.82 3.31 -2.44
CA THR A 285 3.80 4.36 -2.48
C THR A 285 2.67 3.98 -3.45
N PRO A 286 1.81 2.98 -3.10
CA PRO A 286 0.77 2.48 -3.99
C PRO A 286 -0.38 3.47 -4.20
N THR A 287 -0.42 4.54 -3.40
CA THR A 287 -1.40 5.63 -3.47
C THR A 287 -0.72 6.96 -3.13
N PRO A 288 -1.30 8.11 -3.54
CA PRO A 288 -0.67 9.42 -3.32
C PRO A 288 -0.49 9.77 -1.84
N TRP A 289 -1.34 9.27 -0.95
CA TRP A 289 -1.34 9.57 0.49
C TRP A 289 -0.49 8.62 1.34
N TYR A 290 -0.07 7.46 0.80
CA TYR A 290 0.53 6.41 1.62
C TYR A 290 1.86 6.81 2.27
N ALA A 291 2.69 7.60 1.58
CA ALA A 291 3.92 8.12 2.17
C ALA A 291 3.63 8.96 3.42
N ASN A 292 2.60 9.81 3.38
CA ASN A 292 2.19 10.62 4.51
C ASN A 292 1.65 9.77 5.67
N VAL A 293 0.87 8.72 5.37
CA VAL A 293 0.44 7.76 6.39
C VAL A 293 1.65 7.17 7.11
N CYS A 294 2.67 6.74 6.36
CA CYS A 294 3.87 6.15 6.94
C CYS A 294 4.70 7.17 7.76
N THR A 295 4.93 8.38 7.24
CA THR A 295 5.69 9.41 7.95
C THR A 295 5.01 9.83 9.24
N ARG A 296 3.70 10.05 9.22
CA ARG A 296 2.92 10.39 10.42
C ARG A 296 2.85 9.23 11.42
N ALA A 297 2.73 7.99 10.93
CA ALA A 297 2.71 6.82 11.80
C ALA A 297 4.01 6.62 12.59
N LEU A 298 5.13 7.11 12.05
CA LEU A 298 6.48 6.97 12.60
C LEU A 298 7.06 8.27 13.17
N ASP A 299 6.29 9.36 13.14
CA ASP A 299 6.71 10.71 13.58
C ASP A 299 7.98 11.20 12.83
N ILE A 300 7.91 11.17 11.49
CA ILE A 300 9.03 11.51 10.60
C ILE A 300 8.68 12.77 9.82
N GLU A 301 9.65 13.67 9.66
CA GLU A 301 9.51 14.84 8.80
C GLU A 301 9.30 14.39 7.34
N PRO A 302 8.30 14.96 6.62
CA PRO A 302 7.98 14.57 5.23
C PRO A 302 9.15 14.72 4.24
N GLU A 303 10.08 15.62 4.50
CA GLU A 303 11.26 15.90 3.67
C GLU A 303 12.28 14.75 3.69
N ARG A 304 12.18 13.85 4.67
CA ARG A 304 13.06 12.68 4.81
C ARG A 304 12.59 11.48 4.01
N THR A 305 11.63 11.67 3.11
CA THR A 305 11.17 10.64 2.18
C THR A 305 10.96 11.19 0.77
N ILE A 306 10.58 10.32 -0.16
CA ILE A 306 10.22 10.65 -1.53
C ILE A 306 8.93 9.91 -1.92
N ASN A 307 8.06 10.57 -2.67
CA ASN A 307 6.84 9.97 -3.19
C ASN A 307 6.76 10.21 -4.70
N LEU A 308 6.93 9.16 -5.48
CA LEU A 308 6.93 9.19 -6.94
C LEU A 308 5.60 8.74 -7.55
N TYR A 309 4.58 8.54 -6.73
CA TYR A 309 3.29 8.04 -7.19
C TYR A 309 2.67 8.92 -8.29
N SER A 310 2.76 10.25 -8.16
CA SER A 310 2.21 11.19 -9.15
C SER A 310 2.83 11.07 -10.55
N HIS A 311 4.01 10.46 -10.66
CA HIS A 311 4.75 10.29 -11.93
C HIS A 311 4.61 8.90 -12.53
N TYR A 312 4.42 7.88 -11.69
CA TYR A 312 4.46 6.49 -12.14
C TYR A 312 3.12 5.76 -11.96
N GLY A 313 2.19 6.30 -11.16
CA GLY A 313 1.08 5.51 -10.64
C GLY A 313 1.56 4.43 -9.69
N ASN A 314 0.77 3.38 -9.49
CA ASN A 314 1.15 2.24 -8.66
C ASN A 314 2.00 1.25 -9.46
N ILE A 315 3.30 1.30 -9.28
CA ILE A 315 4.29 0.36 -9.84
C ILE A 315 4.67 -0.76 -8.85
N GLY A 316 3.83 -1.02 -7.85
CA GLY A 316 3.91 -2.16 -6.95
C GLY A 316 5.29 -2.39 -6.32
N ALA A 317 5.85 -3.57 -6.58
CA ALA A 317 7.13 -4.01 -6.02
C ALA A 317 8.36 -3.19 -6.51
N VAL A 318 8.21 -2.39 -7.56
CA VAL A 318 9.31 -1.58 -8.13
C VAL A 318 9.53 -0.29 -7.34
N PHE A 319 8.54 0.20 -6.58
CA PHE A 319 8.68 1.45 -5.82
C PHE A 319 9.92 1.55 -4.95
N PRO A 320 10.33 0.53 -4.18
CA PRO A 320 11.55 0.63 -3.39
C PRO A 320 12.78 0.96 -4.22
N LEU A 321 12.90 0.34 -5.39
CA LEU A 321 14.02 0.54 -6.30
C LEU A 321 13.95 1.91 -6.98
N ALA A 322 12.76 2.29 -7.47
CA ALA A 322 12.54 3.58 -8.10
C ALA A 322 12.81 4.74 -7.11
N ASN A 323 12.27 4.64 -5.90
CA ASN A 323 12.45 5.67 -4.89
C ASN A 323 13.91 5.76 -4.41
N LEU A 324 14.61 4.63 -4.21
CA LEU A 324 16.05 4.62 -3.91
C LEU A 324 16.87 5.25 -5.04
N TYR A 325 16.58 4.87 -6.29
CA TYR A 325 17.26 5.39 -7.48
C TYR A 325 17.14 6.92 -7.56
N HIS A 326 15.92 7.44 -7.49
CA HIS A 326 15.67 8.88 -7.58
C HIS A 326 16.24 9.63 -6.39
N ALA A 327 16.06 9.14 -5.17
CA ALA A 327 16.60 9.77 -3.98
C ALA A 327 18.15 9.86 -4.01
N ALA A 328 18.82 8.79 -4.45
CA ALA A 328 20.27 8.78 -4.62
C ALA A 328 20.72 9.72 -5.75
N LYS A 329 20.02 9.69 -6.91
CA LYS A 329 20.30 10.58 -8.04
C LYS A 329 20.13 12.05 -7.71
N GLU A 330 19.13 12.39 -6.88
CA GLU A 330 18.88 13.74 -6.36
C GLU A 330 19.74 14.12 -5.16
N LYS A 331 20.68 13.23 -4.75
CA LYS A 331 21.57 13.42 -3.59
C LYS A 331 20.85 13.60 -2.26
N LYS A 332 19.62 13.09 -2.15
CA LYS A 332 18.88 12.99 -0.89
C LYS A 332 19.43 11.88 0.01
N ILE A 333 20.05 10.87 -0.61
CA ILE A 333 20.80 9.81 0.05
C ILE A 333 22.27 10.00 -0.28
N ALA A 334 23.11 10.20 0.73
CA ALA A 334 24.55 10.32 0.60
C ALA A 334 25.24 9.00 0.97
N GLU A 335 26.52 8.87 0.60
CA GLU A 335 27.34 7.76 1.07
C GLU A 335 27.40 7.75 2.61
N ASN A 336 27.24 6.57 3.19
CA ASN A 336 27.11 6.30 4.63
C ASN A 336 25.80 6.75 5.30
N SER A 337 24.84 7.32 4.57
CA SER A 337 23.50 7.54 5.11
C SER A 337 22.88 6.25 5.62
N LEU A 338 22.19 6.34 6.75
CA LEU A 338 21.38 5.26 7.28
C LEU A 338 19.99 5.33 6.63
N VAL A 339 19.68 4.34 5.81
CA VAL A 339 18.44 4.31 5.02
C VAL A 339 17.56 3.17 5.51
N LEU A 340 16.28 3.48 5.75
CA LEU A 340 15.26 2.48 5.99
C LEU A 340 14.32 2.40 4.79
N VAL A 341 14.15 1.18 4.27
CA VAL A 341 13.18 0.88 3.21
C VAL A 341 12.07 0.04 3.80
N TYR A 342 10.83 0.45 3.61
CA TYR A 342 9.63 -0.28 4.04
C TYR A 342 8.68 -0.55 2.89
N THR A 343 8.12 -1.75 2.88
CA THR A 343 7.14 -2.20 1.89
C THR A 343 6.00 -2.93 2.56
N ASN A 344 4.80 -2.81 1.98
CA ASN A 344 3.60 -3.53 2.41
C ASN A 344 2.99 -4.26 1.21
N GLY A 345 3.15 -5.57 1.17
CA GLY A 345 2.57 -6.46 0.16
C GLY A 345 1.28 -7.07 0.66
N ALA A 346 0.17 -6.76 -0.01
CA ALA A 346 -1.14 -7.32 0.31
C ALA A 346 -1.13 -8.85 0.20
N SER A 347 -1.73 -9.53 1.17
CA SER A 347 -1.91 -11.00 1.21
C SER A 347 -0.60 -11.81 1.19
N ALA A 348 0.54 -11.18 1.48
CA ALA A 348 1.85 -11.83 1.45
C ALA A 348 2.69 -11.42 2.66
N THR A 349 3.52 -10.37 2.53
CA THR A 349 4.38 -9.88 3.61
C THR A 349 4.46 -8.36 3.64
N ALA A 350 4.71 -7.80 4.81
CA ALA A 350 5.30 -6.48 4.96
C ALA A 350 6.76 -6.63 5.39
N ALA A 351 7.63 -5.75 4.92
CA ALA A 351 9.06 -5.84 5.16
C ALA A 351 9.68 -4.47 5.41
N ALA A 352 10.63 -4.41 6.35
CA ALA A 352 11.52 -3.27 6.53
C ALA A 352 12.98 -3.73 6.48
N THR A 353 13.81 -2.98 5.79
CA THR A 353 15.26 -3.21 5.70
C THR A 353 15.99 -1.94 6.07
N ILE A 354 16.91 -2.02 7.01
CA ILE A 354 17.81 -0.93 7.36
C ILE A 354 19.19 -1.23 6.76
N MET A 355 19.73 -0.27 6.05
CA MET A 355 21.04 -0.37 5.45
C MET A 355 21.83 0.91 5.63
N ARG A 356 23.16 0.76 5.67
CA ARG A 356 24.05 1.89 5.49
C ARG A 356 24.39 1.98 4.00
N TRP A 357 23.96 3.09 3.39
CA TRP A 357 24.13 3.31 1.96
C TRP A 357 25.61 3.41 1.62
N GLY A 358 26.04 2.62 0.64
CA GLY A 358 27.40 2.64 0.15
C GLY A 358 27.62 3.61 -1.01
N ASP A 359 28.69 3.40 -1.73
CA ASP A 359 28.95 4.01 -3.03
C ASP A 359 28.17 3.27 -4.14
N VAL A 360 26.85 3.15 -3.95
CA VAL A 360 25.95 2.43 -4.86
C VAL A 360 25.98 3.08 -6.24
N ALA A 361 26.39 2.30 -7.24
CA ALA A 361 26.42 2.76 -8.62
C ALA A 361 24.99 2.76 -9.22
N LEU A 362 24.63 3.84 -9.89
CA LEU A 362 23.33 3.97 -10.53
C LEU A 362 23.45 3.78 -12.04
N GLY A 363 22.53 2.99 -12.61
CA GLY A 363 22.34 2.87 -14.05
C GLY A 363 21.91 4.18 -14.69
N THR A 364 22.03 4.24 -16.01
CA THR A 364 21.70 5.43 -16.83
C THR A 364 20.26 5.39 -17.37
N ALA A 365 19.43 4.50 -16.86
CA ALA A 365 18.07 4.30 -17.35
C ALA A 365 17.31 5.62 -17.52
N PRO A 366 16.44 5.75 -18.53
CA PRO A 366 15.65 6.94 -18.80
C PRO A 366 14.53 7.08 -17.78
N ALA A 367 14.88 7.45 -16.54
CA ALA A 367 13.89 7.86 -15.57
C ALA A 367 13.43 9.29 -15.86
N PRO A 368 12.14 9.64 -15.75
CA PRO A 368 11.70 11.01 -15.93
C PRO A 368 12.40 11.92 -14.94
N SER A 369 12.82 13.11 -15.41
CA SER A 369 13.32 14.15 -14.51
C SER A 369 12.18 14.63 -13.62
N ILE A 370 12.36 14.54 -12.33
CA ILE A 370 11.37 15.04 -11.34
C ILE A 370 11.40 16.58 -11.29
N SER A 371 12.55 17.18 -11.64
CA SER A 371 12.75 18.64 -11.56
C SER A 371 11.94 19.44 -12.58
N ASP A 372 11.50 18.83 -13.66
CA ASP A 372 10.83 19.53 -14.78
C ASP A 372 9.30 19.47 -14.68
N ARG A 373 8.73 18.99 -13.58
CA ARG A 373 7.30 18.79 -13.41
C ARG A 373 6.77 19.47 -12.16
N PRO A 374 5.59 20.08 -12.21
CA PRO A 374 4.98 20.63 -11.00
C PRO A 374 4.72 19.48 -10.02
N THR A 375 5.48 19.46 -8.96
CA THR A 375 5.42 18.44 -7.87
C THR A 375 4.18 18.63 -7.00
N THR A 376 3.43 19.67 -7.22
CA THR A 376 2.31 20.05 -6.41
C THR A 376 1.04 20.00 -7.26
N ILE A 377 0.17 19.04 -6.97
CA ILE A 377 -1.25 19.40 -6.97
C ILE A 377 -1.29 20.54 -5.96
N GLU A 378 -1.44 21.77 -6.42
CA GLU A 378 -1.85 22.84 -5.50
C GLU A 378 -3.17 22.37 -4.89
N LEU A 379 -3.06 21.77 -3.72
CA LEU A 379 -4.19 21.63 -2.83
C LEU A 379 -4.59 23.08 -2.55
N GLN A 380 -5.55 23.59 -3.34
CA GLN A 380 -6.10 24.91 -3.08
C GLN A 380 -6.40 24.96 -1.59
N GLU A 381 -5.77 25.91 -0.89
CA GLU A 381 -6.09 26.19 0.50
C GLU A 381 -7.58 26.40 0.61
N ILE A 382 -8.25 25.43 1.21
CA ILE A 382 -9.69 25.48 1.42
C ILE A 382 -9.88 26.37 2.64
N LYS A 383 -10.45 27.55 2.39
CA LYS A 383 -10.99 28.36 3.47
C LYS A 383 -12.00 27.51 4.27
N PRO A 384 -11.89 27.47 5.60
CA PRO A 384 -12.86 26.76 6.43
C PRO A 384 -14.26 27.28 6.10
N ARG A 385 -15.17 26.40 5.69
CA ARG A 385 -16.57 26.72 5.65
C ARG A 385 -17.15 26.62 7.07
N ASP A 386 -18.01 27.55 7.40
CA ASP A 386 -18.77 27.59 8.67
C ASP A 386 -19.51 26.26 8.86
N ASP A 387 -19.03 25.48 9.82
CA ASP A 387 -19.56 24.16 10.17
C ASP A 387 -20.79 24.30 11.05
N THR A 388 -21.92 24.62 10.45
CA THR A 388 -23.24 24.42 11.06
C THR A 388 -23.87 23.05 10.72
N GLU A 389 -23.06 22.07 10.29
CA GLU A 389 -23.58 20.72 10.09
C GLU A 389 -23.88 20.04 11.43
N GLN A 390 -25.10 19.58 11.55
CA GLN A 390 -25.61 18.89 12.75
C GLN A 390 -24.75 17.66 13.06
N LYS A 391 -23.91 17.75 14.09
CA LYS A 391 -23.19 16.61 14.62
C LYS A 391 -24.22 15.64 15.21
N LEU A 392 -24.28 14.41 14.69
CA LEU A 392 -25.01 13.35 15.33
C LEU A 392 -24.21 12.91 16.57
N SER A 393 -24.88 12.72 17.68
CA SER A 393 -24.26 12.14 18.87
C SER A 393 -25.18 11.07 19.44
N LEU A 394 -24.60 10.06 20.04
CA LEU A 394 -25.36 9.00 20.69
C LEU A 394 -26.44 9.52 21.66
N PRO A 395 -26.14 10.52 22.54
CA PRO A 395 -27.17 11.12 23.39
C PRO A 395 -28.33 11.72 22.62
N LYS A 396 -28.12 12.27 21.44
CA LYS A 396 -29.18 12.87 20.61
C LYS A 396 -30.12 11.81 20.00
N ILE A 397 -29.56 10.66 19.61
CA ILE A 397 -30.39 9.52 19.14
C ILE A 397 -31.22 8.96 20.32
N LEU A 398 -30.58 8.72 21.46
CA LEU A 398 -31.22 8.15 22.65
C LEU A 398 -32.28 9.06 23.27
N ALA A 399 -32.18 10.38 23.08
CA ALA A 399 -33.17 11.35 23.54
C ALA A 399 -34.43 11.35 22.65
N ALA A 400 -34.37 10.82 21.42
CA ALA A 400 -35.53 10.71 20.55
C ALA A 400 -36.44 9.52 20.98
N PRO A 401 -37.77 9.63 20.84
CA PRO A 401 -38.66 8.49 21.04
C PRO A 401 -38.24 7.30 20.16
N PRO A 402 -38.36 6.05 20.62
CA PRO A 402 -37.92 4.86 19.87
C PRO A 402 -38.44 4.81 18.42
N GLU A 403 -39.69 5.26 18.23
CA GLU A 403 -40.34 5.33 16.91
C GLU A 403 -39.70 6.36 15.96
N GLN A 404 -38.96 7.34 16.49
CA GLN A 404 -38.30 8.40 15.72
C GLN A 404 -36.80 8.20 15.56
N GLN A 405 -36.16 7.32 16.32
CA GLN A 405 -34.71 7.09 16.29
C GLN A 405 -34.25 6.66 14.91
N GLN A 406 -34.99 5.76 14.26
CA GLN A 406 -34.70 5.30 12.90
C GLN A 406 -34.77 6.46 11.89
N GLN A 407 -35.77 7.32 12.00
CA GLN A 407 -35.90 8.47 11.08
C GLN A 407 -34.82 9.51 11.29
N VAL A 408 -34.40 9.77 12.53
CA VAL A 408 -33.31 10.69 12.87
C VAL A 408 -32.00 10.18 12.27
N LEU A 409 -31.71 8.90 12.42
CA LEU A 409 -30.49 8.28 11.90
C LEU A 409 -30.50 8.20 10.36
N ALA A 410 -31.62 7.81 9.75
CA ALA A 410 -31.77 7.78 8.31
C ALA A 410 -31.58 9.17 7.69
N SER A 411 -32.18 10.20 8.29
CA SER A 411 -32.01 11.59 7.82
C SER A 411 -30.54 12.05 7.90
N TYR A 412 -29.83 11.65 8.96
CA TYR A 412 -28.41 11.93 9.08
C TYR A 412 -27.59 11.24 7.99
N LEU A 413 -27.81 9.94 7.74
CA LEU A 413 -27.11 9.18 6.71
C LEU A 413 -27.39 9.72 5.30
N ILE A 414 -28.65 10.03 5.00
CA ILE A 414 -29.05 10.64 3.73
C ILE A 414 -28.40 12.01 3.56
N THR A 415 -28.40 12.83 4.59
CA THR A 415 -27.78 14.17 4.52
C THR A 415 -26.28 14.06 4.31
N TRP A 416 -25.64 13.14 5.04
CA TRP A 416 -24.21 12.89 4.86
C TRP A 416 -23.89 12.42 3.43
N LEU A 417 -24.68 11.47 2.93
CA LEU A 417 -24.50 10.89 1.60
C LEU A 417 -24.76 11.94 0.51
N ALA A 418 -25.85 12.69 0.63
CA ALA A 418 -26.19 13.78 -0.29
C ALA A 418 -25.09 14.84 -0.32
N ASN A 419 -24.61 15.28 0.84
CA ASN A 419 -23.49 16.21 0.94
C ASN A 419 -22.19 15.64 0.33
N SER A 420 -21.90 14.35 0.56
CA SER A 420 -20.73 13.68 0.02
C SER A 420 -20.79 13.51 -1.51
N LEU A 421 -21.96 13.38 -2.08
CA LEU A 421 -22.21 13.18 -3.52
C LEU A 421 -22.57 14.46 -4.27
N GLN A 422 -22.72 15.59 -3.59
CA GLN A 422 -23.25 16.85 -4.12
C GLN A 422 -24.66 16.73 -4.72
N LEU A 423 -25.47 15.89 -4.10
CA LEU A 423 -26.85 15.69 -4.45
C LEU A 423 -27.77 16.40 -3.43
N LEU A 424 -29.03 16.58 -3.78
CA LEU A 424 -30.03 17.00 -2.84
C LEU A 424 -30.53 15.78 -2.04
N PRO A 425 -30.86 15.90 -0.75
CA PRO A 425 -31.31 14.77 0.06
C PRO A 425 -32.45 13.94 -0.54
N HIS A 426 -33.33 14.56 -1.33
CA HIS A 426 -34.43 13.87 -1.99
C HIS A 426 -34.03 13.09 -3.26
N GLU A 427 -32.80 13.27 -3.74
CA GLU A 427 -32.23 12.51 -4.85
C GLU A 427 -31.58 11.20 -4.38
N ILE A 428 -31.43 11.01 -3.07
CA ILE A 428 -30.94 9.77 -2.48
C ILE A 428 -32.12 8.82 -2.27
N GLU A 429 -32.10 7.71 -2.97
CA GLU A 429 -33.08 6.63 -2.82
C GLU A 429 -32.61 5.63 -1.77
N PRO A 430 -33.20 5.58 -0.55
CA PRO A 430 -32.70 4.78 0.57
C PRO A 430 -32.73 3.27 0.33
N GLU A 431 -33.56 2.80 -0.59
CA GLU A 431 -33.74 1.39 -0.91
C GLU A 431 -32.73 0.85 -1.96
N LEU A 432 -32.00 1.74 -2.61
CA LEU A 432 -30.95 1.30 -3.54
C LEU A 432 -29.75 0.75 -2.76
N PRO A 433 -29.08 -0.29 -3.28
CA PRO A 433 -27.87 -0.85 -2.68
C PRO A 433 -26.81 0.23 -2.44
N LEU A 434 -26.15 0.19 -1.27
CA LEU A 434 -25.12 1.17 -0.89
C LEU A 434 -23.98 1.24 -1.88
N ILE A 435 -23.66 0.14 -2.56
CA ILE A 435 -22.64 0.09 -3.60
C ILE A 435 -22.93 1.01 -4.80
N MET A 436 -24.18 1.40 -5.00
CA MET A 436 -24.58 2.39 -6.02
C MET A 436 -24.19 3.81 -5.63
N TRP A 437 -24.04 4.07 -4.34
CA TRP A 437 -23.78 5.38 -3.75
C TRP A 437 -22.35 5.51 -3.21
N LEU A 438 -21.78 4.42 -2.68
CA LEU A 438 -20.51 4.40 -1.97
C LEU A 438 -19.46 3.66 -2.79
N ASP A 439 -18.34 4.30 -3.07
CA ASP A 439 -17.13 3.54 -3.37
C ASP A 439 -16.42 3.11 -2.06
N SER A 440 -15.36 2.32 -2.17
CA SER A 440 -14.65 1.80 -1.01
C SER A 440 -14.16 2.90 -0.06
N LEU A 441 -13.69 4.05 -0.57
CA LEU A 441 -13.19 5.15 0.25
C LEU A 441 -14.33 5.89 0.97
N MET A 442 -15.49 6.05 0.32
CA MET A 442 -16.68 6.61 0.99
C MET A 442 -17.25 5.70 2.06
N ALA A 443 -17.31 4.40 1.76
CA ALA A 443 -17.73 3.41 2.73
C ALA A 443 -16.88 3.49 3.99
N PHE A 444 -15.56 3.69 3.84
CA PHE A 444 -14.64 3.90 4.95
C PHE A 444 -14.90 5.21 5.70
N SER A 445 -15.04 6.31 4.96
CA SER A 445 -15.30 7.61 5.55
C SER A 445 -16.62 7.62 6.33
N LEU A 446 -17.68 6.99 5.80
CA LEU A 446 -18.97 6.84 6.47
C LEU A 446 -18.86 5.95 7.71
N LYS A 447 -18.17 4.80 7.60
CA LYS A 447 -17.92 3.90 8.72
C LYS A 447 -17.20 4.65 9.85
N SER A 448 -16.05 5.27 9.57
CA SER A 448 -15.28 6.02 10.55
C SER A 448 -16.11 7.11 11.22
N ARG A 449 -16.95 7.80 10.45
CA ARG A 449 -17.86 8.83 10.97
C ARG A 449 -18.88 8.27 11.93
N ILE A 450 -19.53 7.16 11.58
CA ILE A 450 -20.52 6.49 12.42
C ILE A 450 -19.86 5.99 13.71
N GLU A 451 -18.71 5.37 13.62
CA GLU A 451 -17.94 4.87 14.77
C GLU A 451 -17.52 6.00 15.71
N THR A 452 -17.08 7.13 15.17
CA THR A 452 -16.69 8.31 15.97
C THR A 452 -17.88 9.03 16.59
N ASP A 453 -18.99 9.20 15.84
CA ASP A 453 -20.12 9.98 16.32
C ASP A 453 -21.05 9.17 17.26
N LEU A 454 -21.07 7.84 17.12
CA LEU A 454 -21.99 6.95 17.86
C LEU A 454 -21.28 5.96 18.79
N GLU A 455 -19.96 5.91 18.80
CA GLU A 455 -19.13 5.02 19.65
C GLU A 455 -19.47 3.52 19.49
N ILE A 456 -19.82 3.10 18.27
CA ILE A 456 -20.16 1.72 17.90
C ILE A 456 -19.28 1.24 16.77
N SER A 457 -18.99 -0.07 16.70
CA SER A 457 -18.24 -0.65 15.58
C SER A 457 -19.16 -1.40 14.62
N ILE A 458 -19.01 -1.11 13.30
CA ILE A 458 -19.75 -1.75 12.22
C ILE A 458 -18.77 -2.34 11.20
N PRO A 459 -18.87 -3.63 10.89
CA PRO A 459 -18.03 -4.24 9.86
C PRO A 459 -18.22 -3.56 8.50
N ILE A 460 -17.11 -3.26 7.83
CA ILE A 460 -17.09 -2.55 6.54
C ILE A 460 -17.91 -3.24 5.44
N LYS A 461 -18.01 -4.57 5.47
CA LYS A 461 -18.84 -5.34 4.55
C LYS A 461 -20.28 -4.86 4.47
N ASN A 462 -20.79 -4.26 5.54
CA ASN A 462 -22.16 -3.74 5.57
C ASN A 462 -22.34 -2.43 4.79
N PHE A 463 -21.23 -1.80 4.38
CA PHE A 463 -21.23 -0.58 3.56
C PHE A 463 -20.93 -0.87 2.08
N LEU A 464 -20.38 -2.04 1.76
CA LEU A 464 -19.88 -2.39 0.42
C LEU A 464 -20.71 -3.47 -0.29
N GLY A 465 -21.70 -4.07 0.43
CA GLY A 465 -22.52 -5.13 -0.11
C GLY A 465 -23.84 -4.62 -0.74
N GLU A 466 -24.79 -5.55 -0.88
CA GLU A 466 -26.13 -5.26 -1.37
C GLU A 466 -27.05 -4.59 -0.35
N ASN A 467 -26.56 -4.32 0.87
CA ASN A 467 -27.30 -3.57 1.88
C ASN A 467 -27.65 -2.19 1.35
N ASN A 468 -28.82 -1.71 1.72
CA ASN A 468 -29.28 -0.35 1.44
C ASN A 468 -29.18 0.54 2.69
N LEU A 469 -29.56 1.82 2.59
CA LEU A 469 -29.53 2.76 3.72
C LEU A 469 -30.49 2.36 4.86
N THR A 470 -31.61 1.75 4.53
CA THR A 470 -32.60 1.27 5.52
C THR A 470 -31.99 0.13 6.32
N ASP A 471 -31.34 -0.84 5.68
CA ASP A 471 -30.63 -1.96 6.33
C ASP A 471 -29.51 -1.46 7.23
N LEU A 472 -28.70 -0.52 6.74
CA LEU A 472 -27.61 0.08 7.51
C LEU A 472 -28.14 0.82 8.74
N THR A 473 -29.21 1.58 8.58
CA THR A 473 -29.86 2.32 9.68
C THR A 473 -30.31 1.35 10.78
N GLN A 474 -30.98 0.26 10.40
CA GLN A 474 -31.44 -0.75 11.35
C GLN A 474 -30.27 -1.42 12.07
N LEU A 475 -29.21 -1.79 11.34
CA LEU A 475 -28.01 -2.39 11.92
C LEU A 475 -27.34 -1.47 12.96
N ILE A 476 -27.27 -0.16 12.69
CA ILE A 476 -26.72 0.83 13.62
C ILE A 476 -27.55 0.87 14.90
N LEU A 477 -28.89 0.92 14.80
CA LEU A 477 -29.75 0.94 15.95
C LEU A 477 -29.66 -0.33 16.80
N ASP A 478 -29.57 -1.48 16.16
CA ASP A 478 -29.37 -2.77 16.85
C ASP A 478 -28.06 -2.77 17.65
N ARG A 479 -26.98 -2.21 17.07
CA ARG A 479 -25.68 -2.09 17.74
C ARG A 479 -25.73 -1.12 18.94
N ILE A 480 -26.37 0.03 18.78
CA ILE A 480 -26.60 0.99 19.88
C ILE A 480 -27.37 0.32 21.03
N THR A 481 -28.41 -0.44 20.71
CA THR A 481 -29.22 -1.14 21.70
C THR A 481 -28.40 -2.18 22.45
N LEU A 482 -27.60 -2.99 21.74
CA LEU A 482 -26.75 -4.01 22.36
C LEU A 482 -25.66 -3.39 23.25
N SER A 483 -25.05 -2.28 22.83
CA SER A 483 -24.04 -1.57 23.62
C SER A 483 -24.64 -1.02 24.93
N ASN A 484 -25.86 -0.49 24.89
CA ASN A 484 -26.56 0.02 26.07
C ASN A 484 -27.01 -1.09 27.04
N LEU A 485 -27.34 -2.28 26.55
CA LEU A 485 -27.65 -3.44 27.38
C LEU A 485 -26.42 -4.00 28.12
N ALA A 486 -25.22 -3.83 27.53
CA ALA A 486 -23.98 -4.27 28.14
C ALA A 486 -23.47 -3.36 29.29
N ILE A 487 -24.04 -2.17 29.45
CA ILE A 487 -23.66 -1.16 30.45
C ILE A 487 -24.51 -1.25 31.73
N VAL A 488 -25.41 -2.22 31.86
CA VAL A 488 -26.14 -2.43 33.13
C VAL A 488 -25.18 -2.96 34.19
N PRO A 489 -24.90 -2.23 35.32
CA PRO A 489 -24.00 -2.71 36.33
C PRO A 489 -24.56 -3.99 36.97
N SER A 490 -23.78 -5.03 37.03
CA SER A 490 -24.10 -6.22 37.84
C SER A 490 -24.26 -5.82 39.30
N VAL A 491 -25.49 -5.84 39.77
CA VAL A 491 -25.81 -5.73 41.20
C VAL A 491 -25.12 -6.89 41.91
N ASN A 492 -24.32 -6.55 42.92
CA ASN A 492 -23.68 -7.43 43.88
C ASN A 492 -24.54 -8.64 44.25
N SER A 493 -24.02 -9.83 44.03
CA SER A 493 -24.36 -10.99 44.86
C SER A 493 -23.10 -11.49 45.58
N HIS A 494 -23.01 -11.07 46.83
CA HIS A 494 -22.15 -11.73 47.83
C HIS A 494 -22.67 -13.14 48.12
N GLU A 495 -21.67 -14.04 48.33
CA GLU A 495 -21.77 -15.30 49.02
C GLU A 495 -22.49 -16.46 48.31
N ILE A 496 -21.69 -17.44 47.91
CA ILE A 496 -21.81 -18.83 48.41
C ILE A 496 -20.52 -19.61 48.11
N SER A 497 -19.94 -20.02 49.21
CA SER A 497 -18.97 -21.05 49.58
C SER A 497 -18.48 -22.07 48.57
N GLU A 498 -17.17 -22.28 48.67
CA GLU A 498 -16.35 -23.47 48.43
C GLU A 498 -17.10 -24.80 48.32
N ARG A 499 -16.77 -25.56 47.27
CA ARG A 499 -16.55 -27.01 47.34
C ARG A 499 -15.62 -27.43 46.19
N GLU A 500 -14.49 -27.98 46.60
CA GLU A 500 -13.59 -28.83 45.84
C GLU A 500 -14.35 -30.00 45.17
N THR A 501 -13.93 -30.37 43.97
CA THR A 501 -13.48 -31.76 43.69
C THR A 501 -13.03 -31.92 42.24
N ASP A 502 -11.83 -32.43 42.17
CA ASP A 502 -11.25 -33.48 41.31
C ASP A 502 -11.02 -33.22 39.78
N ARG A 503 -9.74 -33.33 39.57
CA ARG A 503 -9.07 -33.56 38.28
C ARG A 503 -9.45 -34.91 37.69
N GLU A 504 -9.65 -34.94 36.38
CA GLU A 504 -9.20 -36.07 35.56
C GLU A 504 -8.50 -35.57 34.30
N THR A 505 -7.22 -35.93 34.25
CA THR A 505 -6.35 -35.89 33.08
C THR A 505 -6.71 -37.01 32.14
N MET A 506 -6.90 -36.74 30.87
CA MET A 506 -6.69 -37.74 29.82
C MET A 506 -5.90 -37.11 28.65
N SER A 507 -4.72 -37.65 28.50
CA SER A 507 -3.84 -37.55 27.34
C SER A 507 -4.39 -38.38 26.18
N LEU A 508 -4.39 -37.80 24.98
CA LEU A 508 -3.96 -38.45 23.73
C LEU A 508 -3.61 -37.33 22.73
#